data_d18a21b23d3c5988dc2e5baf467e4098
#
_entry.id   d18a21b23d3c5988dc2e5baf467e4098
#
_cell.length_a   1.000
_cell.length_b   1.000
_cell.length_c   1.000
_cell.angle_alpha   90.00
_cell.angle_beta   90.00
_cell.angle_gamma   90.00
#
_symmetry.space_group_name_H-M   'P 1'
#
loop_
_entity.id
_entity.type
_entity.pdbx_description
1 polymer ?
#
loop_
_entity_poly.entity_id
_entity_poly.type
_entity_poly.pdbx_seq_one_letter_code
_entity_poly.pdbx_strand_id
1 'polypeptide(L)'
;MKVLWFTNTPVGADEVLKAGDTRGNWLKALERVIKNKVSLSVAFYYARFAKPFVHEEVSYYPICKKHWRINVIKDIFFGDLIDDEDLELYLEIIGRVKPDVIHIHGTENPFSCLINKTEIPIVISIQGNCTVYSHKYYSGIERKYGSNKGINLLSPITWLLNKSFNQQFRKLKYCSGREINNIKNCKN
;
A
#
# COMPACT_ATOMS: atom_id res chain seq x y z
N MET A 1 -13.95 -11.48 -17.82
CA MET A 1 -12.74 -11.58 -16.98
C MET A 1 -12.97 -10.76 -15.73
N LYS A 2 -12.73 -11.33 -14.54
CA LYS A 2 -12.81 -10.66 -13.24
C LYS A 2 -11.43 -10.20 -12.83
N VAL A 3 -11.27 -8.95 -12.49
CA VAL A 3 -9.99 -8.37 -12.07
C VAL A 3 -10.14 -7.79 -10.68
N LEU A 4 -9.22 -8.13 -9.78
CA LEU A 4 -9.14 -7.55 -8.44
C LEU A 4 -7.92 -6.65 -8.35
N TRP A 5 -8.15 -5.37 -8.11
CA TRP A 5 -7.10 -4.42 -7.80
C TRP A 5 -6.83 -4.34 -6.30
N PHE A 6 -5.56 -4.27 -5.93
CA PHE A 6 -5.11 -3.80 -4.63
C PHE A 6 -4.43 -2.45 -4.79
N THR A 7 -4.95 -1.42 -4.12
CA THR A 7 -4.55 -0.03 -4.33
C THR A 7 -4.25 0.69 -3.02
N ASN A 8 -3.42 1.73 -3.10
CA ASN A 8 -3.06 2.57 -1.96
C ASN A 8 -4.13 3.63 -1.65
N THR A 9 -5.03 3.86 -2.58
CA THR A 9 -6.06 4.90 -2.52
C THR A 9 -7.43 4.31 -2.82
N PRO A 10 -8.51 4.94 -2.37
CA PRO A 10 -9.86 4.44 -2.58
C PRO A 10 -10.34 4.50 -4.04
N VAL A 11 -9.56 5.07 -4.96
CA VAL A 11 -9.89 5.23 -6.38
C VAL A 11 -11.27 5.90 -6.53
N GLY A 12 -12.24 5.31 -7.25
CA GLY A 12 -13.58 5.86 -7.40
C GLY A 12 -14.44 5.81 -6.13
N ALA A 13 -14.07 4.95 -5.16
CA ALA A 13 -14.77 4.88 -3.87
C ALA A 13 -14.68 6.17 -3.03
N ASP A 14 -13.74 7.09 -3.34
CA ASP A 14 -13.59 8.36 -2.62
C ASP A 14 -14.85 9.23 -2.73
N GLU A 15 -15.60 9.11 -3.81
CA GLU A 15 -16.87 9.83 -4.05
C GLU A 15 -17.95 9.41 -3.03
N VAL A 16 -18.04 8.11 -2.75
CA VAL A 16 -18.99 7.55 -1.79
C VAL A 16 -18.52 7.78 -0.34
N LEU A 17 -17.25 7.54 -0.09
CA LEU A 17 -16.67 7.59 1.24
C LEU A 17 -16.36 9.02 1.72
N LYS A 18 -16.44 10.01 0.81
CA LYS A 18 -16.06 11.41 1.06
C LYS A 18 -14.68 11.51 1.70
N ALA A 19 -13.76 10.67 1.22
CA ALA A 19 -12.45 10.51 1.82
C ALA A 19 -11.54 11.73 1.63
N GLY A 20 -11.87 12.61 0.67
CA GLY A 20 -11.11 13.83 0.35
C GLY A 20 -9.69 13.53 -0.16
N ASP A 21 -9.44 12.28 -0.57
CA ASP A 21 -8.12 11.86 -1.02
C ASP A 21 -7.95 12.14 -2.52
N THR A 22 -7.20 13.20 -2.82
CA THR A 22 -6.88 13.57 -4.21
C THR A 22 -5.71 12.79 -4.81
N ARG A 23 -5.05 11.95 -4.01
CA ARG A 23 -3.97 11.08 -4.49
C ARG A 23 -4.53 9.99 -5.38
N GLY A 24 -3.77 9.61 -6.40
CA GLY A 24 -4.16 8.49 -7.29
C GLY A 24 -5.18 8.87 -8.36
N ASN A 25 -5.30 10.13 -8.75
CA ASN A 25 -6.21 10.57 -9.82
C ASN A 25 -6.03 9.77 -11.12
N TRP A 26 -4.82 9.29 -11.42
CA TRP A 26 -4.57 8.46 -12.59
C TRP A 26 -5.21 7.07 -12.46
N LEU A 27 -5.26 6.48 -11.25
CA LEU A 27 -5.98 5.22 -11.00
C LEU A 27 -7.48 5.39 -11.25
N LYS A 28 -8.05 6.52 -10.86
CA LYS A 28 -9.46 6.85 -11.12
C LYS A 28 -9.72 6.99 -12.61
N ALA A 29 -8.81 7.60 -13.34
CA ALA A 29 -8.90 7.67 -14.81
C ALA A 29 -8.81 6.28 -15.45
N LEU A 30 -7.92 5.43 -14.97
CA LEU A 30 -7.77 4.05 -15.43
C LEU A 30 -9.02 3.22 -15.10
N GLU A 31 -9.58 3.35 -13.91
CA GLU A 31 -10.81 2.67 -13.49
C GLU A 31 -11.96 2.96 -14.47
N ARG A 32 -12.17 4.23 -14.82
CA ARG A 32 -13.22 4.64 -15.76
C ARG A 32 -13.14 3.95 -17.11
N VAL A 33 -11.95 3.61 -17.56
CA VAL A 33 -11.71 2.91 -18.83
C VAL A 33 -11.86 1.39 -18.67
N ILE A 34 -11.29 0.85 -17.59
CA ILE A 34 -11.20 -0.61 -17.39
C ILE A 34 -12.53 -1.20 -16.96
N LYS A 35 -13.34 -0.52 -16.15
CA LYS A 35 -14.63 -1.03 -15.66
C LYS A 35 -15.57 -1.43 -16.78
N ASN A 36 -15.48 -0.78 -17.95
CA ASN A 36 -16.29 -1.11 -19.12
C ASN A 36 -15.80 -2.36 -19.89
N LYS A 37 -14.64 -2.89 -19.55
CA LYS A 37 -14.00 -4.01 -20.26
C LYS A 37 -13.94 -5.29 -19.43
N VAL A 38 -13.96 -5.15 -18.09
CA VAL A 38 -13.83 -6.26 -17.17
C VAL A 38 -14.74 -6.08 -15.95
N SER A 39 -15.09 -7.16 -15.27
CA SER A 39 -15.71 -7.08 -13.95
C SER A 39 -14.64 -6.67 -12.94
N LEU A 40 -14.65 -5.41 -12.53
CA LEU A 40 -13.63 -4.82 -11.68
C LEU A 40 -14.05 -4.84 -10.22
N SER A 41 -13.10 -5.27 -9.36
CA SER A 41 -13.17 -5.13 -7.91
C SER A 41 -11.93 -4.39 -7.42
N VAL A 42 -12.08 -3.53 -6.41
CA VAL A 42 -10.98 -2.72 -5.86
C VAL A 42 -10.92 -2.90 -4.36
N ALA A 43 -9.80 -3.41 -3.86
CA ALA A 43 -9.48 -3.51 -2.45
C ALA A 43 -8.46 -2.43 -2.08
N PHE A 44 -8.70 -1.70 -0.99
CA PHE A 44 -7.86 -0.57 -0.59
C PHE A 44 -7.90 -0.34 0.92
N TYR A 45 -6.83 0.24 1.46
CA TYR A 45 -6.82 0.62 2.86
C TYR A 45 -7.72 1.83 3.13
N TYR A 46 -8.55 1.69 4.17
CA TYR A 46 -9.39 2.76 4.65
C TYR A 46 -9.29 2.90 6.18
N ALA A 47 -9.15 4.14 6.66
CA ALA A 47 -8.90 4.40 8.08
C ALA A 47 -10.10 4.11 8.99
N ARG A 48 -11.31 4.04 8.41
CA ARG A 48 -12.55 3.77 9.13
C ARG A 48 -13.12 2.44 8.67
N PHE A 49 -13.88 1.79 9.54
CA PHE A 49 -14.63 0.62 9.13
C PHE A 49 -15.69 1.00 8.10
N ALA A 50 -15.70 0.30 6.98
CA ALA A 50 -16.76 0.37 5.99
C ALA A 50 -17.03 -1.03 5.43
N LYS A 51 -18.30 -1.33 5.18
CA LYS A 51 -18.67 -2.60 4.53
C LYS A 51 -18.34 -2.54 3.04
N PRO A 52 -18.09 -3.67 2.39
CA PRO A 52 -18.03 -3.73 0.93
C PRO A 52 -19.30 -3.15 0.29
N PHE A 53 -19.13 -2.44 -0.80
CA PHE A 53 -20.22 -1.79 -1.55
C PHE A 53 -19.94 -1.77 -3.05
N VAL A 54 -20.96 -1.49 -3.84
CA VAL A 54 -20.84 -1.31 -5.29
C VAL A 54 -21.14 0.14 -5.62
N HIS A 55 -20.32 0.72 -6.47
CA HIS A 55 -20.54 2.06 -7.03
C HIS A 55 -20.08 2.06 -8.49
N GLU A 56 -20.91 2.59 -9.39
CA GLU A 56 -20.63 2.64 -10.82
C GLU A 56 -20.12 1.32 -11.42
N GLU A 57 -20.78 0.20 -11.09
CA GLU A 57 -20.45 -1.17 -11.54
C GLU A 57 -19.13 -1.74 -11.03
N VAL A 58 -18.42 -1.03 -10.15
CA VAL A 58 -17.20 -1.50 -9.48
C VAL A 58 -17.52 -1.94 -8.05
N SER A 59 -17.02 -3.10 -7.66
CA SER A 59 -17.14 -3.62 -6.29
C SER A 59 -15.96 -3.15 -5.44
N TYR A 60 -16.22 -2.48 -4.33
CA TYR A 60 -15.21 -1.93 -3.45
C TYR A 60 -15.12 -2.67 -2.13
N TYR A 61 -13.90 -2.97 -1.72
CA TYR A 61 -13.55 -3.71 -0.50
C TYR A 61 -12.63 -2.87 0.38
N PRO A 62 -13.18 -2.00 1.25
CA PRO A 62 -12.38 -1.22 2.19
C PRO A 62 -11.73 -2.13 3.22
N ILE A 63 -10.41 -2.05 3.36
CA ILE A 63 -9.62 -2.80 4.34
C ILE A 63 -9.33 -1.87 5.51
N CYS A 64 -9.94 -2.17 6.66
CA CYS A 64 -9.67 -1.44 7.89
C CYS A 64 -8.65 -2.24 8.72
N LYS A 65 -7.47 -1.68 8.91
CA LYS A 65 -6.45 -2.29 9.78
C LYS A 65 -6.96 -2.32 11.22
N LYS A 66 -7.13 -3.52 11.77
CA LYS A 66 -7.38 -3.70 13.19
C LYS A 66 -6.18 -3.15 13.97
N HIS A 67 -6.44 -2.52 15.12
CA HIS A 67 -5.39 -2.04 16.01
C HIS A 67 -4.43 -0.97 15.43
N TRP A 68 -4.94 -0.08 14.57
CA TRP A 68 -4.12 0.96 13.94
C TRP A 68 -3.20 1.73 14.92
N ARG A 69 -3.62 1.92 16.18
CA ARG A 69 -2.79 2.60 17.22
C ARG A 69 -1.58 1.77 17.62
N ILE A 70 -1.75 0.45 17.76
CA ILE A 70 -0.65 -0.48 18.06
C ILE A 70 0.25 -0.60 16.85
N ASN A 71 -0.33 -0.63 15.65
CA ASN A 71 0.42 -0.69 14.40
C ASN A 71 1.25 0.58 14.17
N VAL A 72 0.76 1.77 14.55
CA VAL A 72 1.57 3.00 14.53
C VAL A 72 2.80 2.86 15.43
N ILE A 73 2.66 2.27 16.62
CA ILE A 73 3.81 2.04 17.52
C ILE A 73 4.75 0.99 16.93
N LYS A 74 4.22 -0.10 16.40
CA LYS A 74 5.02 -1.13 15.69
C LYS A 74 5.76 -0.53 14.48
N ASP A 75 5.08 0.27 13.67
CA ASP A 75 5.67 0.98 12.52
C ASP A 75 6.84 1.91 12.95
N ILE A 76 6.72 2.57 14.10
CA ILE A 76 7.75 3.45 14.63
C ILE A 76 9.01 2.65 15.00
N PHE A 77 8.86 1.47 15.61
CA PHE A 77 9.98 0.70 16.15
C PHE A 77 10.51 -0.37 15.20
N PHE A 78 9.65 -1.03 14.43
CA PHE A 78 9.97 -2.24 13.67
C PHE A 78 9.79 -2.08 12.16
N GLY A 79 9.24 -0.97 11.69
CA GLY A 79 8.86 -0.79 10.28
C GLY A 79 7.54 -1.49 9.95
N ASP A 80 7.19 -1.49 8.67
CA ASP A 80 5.93 -2.04 8.16
C ASP A 80 5.97 -3.58 8.19
N LEU A 81 5.70 -4.16 9.35
CA LEU A 81 5.57 -5.61 9.46
C LEU A 81 4.26 -6.03 8.79
N ILE A 82 4.34 -7.07 7.97
CA ILE A 82 3.15 -7.77 7.47
C ILE A 82 2.53 -8.41 8.71
N ASP A 83 1.37 -7.92 9.10
CA ASP A 83 0.56 -8.60 10.09
C ASP A 83 -0.10 -9.81 9.41
N ASP A 84 -0.01 -10.99 10.02
CA ASP A 84 -0.71 -12.19 9.52
C ASP A 84 -2.22 -11.91 9.37
N GLU A 85 -2.78 -11.03 10.22
CA GLU A 85 -4.16 -10.55 10.12
C GLU A 85 -4.46 -9.83 8.79
N ASP A 86 -3.52 -9.05 8.27
CA ASP A 86 -3.70 -8.36 6.99
C ASP A 86 -3.73 -9.36 5.82
N LEU A 87 -2.90 -10.39 5.86
CA LEU A 87 -2.88 -11.44 4.84
C LEU A 87 -4.19 -12.22 4.79
N GLU A 88 -4.75 -12.58 5.95
CA GLU A 88 -6.04 -13.27 6.02
C GLU A 88 -7.16 -12.44 5.38
N LEU A 89 -7.20 -11.13 5.66
CA LEU A 89 -8.18 -10.22 5.05
C LEU A 89 -8.05 -10.17 3.53
N TYR A 90 -6.83 -10.16 3.00
CA TYR A 90 -6.62 -10.18 1.55
C TYR A 90 -7.10 -11.49 0.93
N LEU A 91 -6.78 -12.62 1.56
CA LEU A 91 -7.22 -13.94 1.09
C LEU A 91 -8.75 -14.09 1.19
N GLU A 92 -9.39 -13.53 2.23
CA GLU A 92 -10.84 -13.48 2.34
C GLU A 92 -11.48 -12.70 1.18
N ILE A 93 -10.93 -11.53 0.83
CA ILE A 93 -11.42 -10.74 -0.31
C ILE A 93 -11.24 -11.53 -1.61
N ILE A 94 -10.09 -12.16 -1.82
CA ILE A 94 -9.82 -13.01 -2.98
C ILE A 94 -10.83 -14.16 -3.07
N GLY A 95 -11.11 -14.83 -1.95
CA GLY A 95 -12.10 -15.92 -1.88
C GLY A 95 -13.52 -15.47 -2.21
N ARG A 96 -13.89 -14.23 -1.85
CA ARG A 96 -15.20 -13.62 -2.18
C ARG A 96 -15.31 -13.21 -3.64
N VAL A 97 -14.29 -12.56 -4.17
CA VAL A 97 -14.27 -12.02 -5.56
C VAL A 97 -14.07 -13.15 -6.57
N LYS A 98 -13.22 -14.12 -6.24
CA LYS A 98 -12.76 -15.19 -7.15
C LYS A 98 -12.28 -14.58 -8.47
N PRO A 99 -11.24 -13.73 -8.45
CA PRO A 99 -10.76 -13.04 -9.64
C PRO A 99 -9.98 -13.99 -10.54
N ASP A 100 -9.95 -13.68 -11.84
CA ASP A 100 -9.09 -14.36 -12.81
C ASP A 100 -7.66 -13.83 -12.75
N VAL A 101 -7.49 -12.55 -12.34
CA VAL A 101 -6.20 -11.84 -12.21
C VAL A 101 -6.27 -10.88 -11.03
N ILE A 102 -5.18 -10.82 -10.28
CA ILE A 102 -4.94 -9.82 -9.24
C ILE A 102 -3.95 -8.79 -9.77
N HIS A 103 -4.29 -7.50 -9.65
CA HIS A 103 -3.41 -6.41 -10.04
C HIS A 103 -3.07 -5.54 -8.82
N ILE A 104 -1.81 -5.54 -8.41
CA ILE A 104 -1.30 -4.75 -7.29
C ILE A 104 -0.71 -3.45 -7.84
N HIS A 105 -1.22 -2.32 -7.38
CA HIS A 105 -0.74 -0.99 -7.75
C HIS A 105 0.20 -0.44 -6.69
N GLY A 106 1.49 -0.45 -7.02
CA GLY A 106 2.58 -0.01 -6.14
C GLY A 106 3.17 -1.12 -5.27
N THR A 107 4.40 -0.90 -4.84
CA THR A 107 5.16 -1.80 -3.96
C THR A 107 5.29 -1.25 -2.54
N GLU A 108 4.74 -0.07 -2.30
CA GLU A 108 4.83 0.64 -1.02
C GLU A 108 4.05 -0.05 0.09
N ASN A 109 2.93 -0.69 -0.26
CA ASN A 109 2.10 -1.44 0.68
C ASN A 109 2.40 -2.94 0.65
N PRO A 110 2.05 -3.68 1.71
CA PRO A 110 2.38 -5.10 1.85
C PRO A 110 1.53 -6.04 0.97
N PHE A 111 0.69 -5.55 0.05
CA PHE A 111 -0.14 -6.39 -0.81
C PHE A 111 0.64 -7.45 -1.60
N SER A 112 1.90 -7.18 -1.89
CA SER A 112 2.80 -8.12 -2.54
C SER A 112 3.13 -9.37 -1.71
N CYS A 113 2.76 -9.41 -0.42
CA CYS A 113 2.82 -10.62 0.40
C CYS A 113 1.93 -11.77 -0.15
N LEU A 114 0.97 -11.42 -1.02
CA LEU A 114 0.14 -12.38 -1.74
C LEU A 114 0.90 -13.25 -2.76
N ILE A 115 2.10 -12.83 -3.16
CA ILE A 115 2.97 -13.63 -4.04
C ILE A 115 3.25 -14.97 -3.36
N ASN A 116 3.03 -16.06 -4.10
CA ASN A 116 3.13 -17.44 -3.60
C ASN A 116 2.11 -17.83 -2.50
N LYS A 117 1.07 -17.00 -2.24
CA LYS A 117 -0.01 -17.32 -1.32
C LYS A 117 -1.33 -17.60 -2.03
N THR A 118 -1.37 -17.45 -3.33
CA THR A 118 -2.51 -17.76 -4.19
C THR A 118 -2.01 -18.31 -5.53
N GLU A 119 -2.78 -19.17 -6.17
CA GLU A 119 -2.53 -19.67 -7.52
C GLU A 119 -3.02 -18.70 -8.62
N ILE A 120 -3.74 -17.64 -8.23
CA ILE A 120 -4.25 -16.64 -9.15
C ILE A 120 -3.09 -15.80 -9.66
N PRO A 121 -2.97 -15.56 -10.98
CA PRO A 121 -1.93 -14.73 -11.55
C PRO A 121 -1.93 -13.32 -10.93
N ILE A 122 -0.74 -12.84 -10.53
CA ILE A 122 -0.55 -11.52 -9.94
C ILE A 122 0.29 -10.66 -10.89
N VAL A 123 -0.23 -9.47 -11.19
CA VAL A 123 0.49 -8.41 -11.90
C VAL A 123 0.81 -7.30 -10.91
N ILE A 124 2.03 -6.77 -10.92
CA ILE A 124 2.44 -5.65 -10.06
C ILE A 124 2.87 -4.48 -10.94
N SER A 125 2.18 -3.36 -10.80
CA SER A 125 2.61 -2.09 -11.38
C SER A 125 3.49 -1.33 -10.40
N ILE A 126 4.77 -1.22 -10.69
CA ILE A 126 5.73 -0.46 -9.88
C ILE A 126 5.53 1.03 -10.18
N GLN A 127 4.99 1.77 -9.22
CA GLN A 127 4.74 3.21 -9.36
C GLN A 127 5.92 4.05 -8.87
N GLY A 128 6.57 3.59 -7.82
CA GLY A 128 7.77 4.15 -7.25
C GLY A 128 8.76 3.03 -6.97
N ASN A 129 10.01 3.22 -7.37
CA ASN A 129 11.05 2.23 -7.08
C ASN A 129 11.64 2.50 -5.70
N CYS A 130 11.09 1.82 -4.68
CA CYS A 130 11.54 1.96 -3.29
C CYS A 130 13.03 1.67 -3.14
N THR A 131 13.57 0.75 -3.93
CA THR A 131 14.99 0.40 -3.92
C THR A 131 15.85 1.58 -4.34
N VAL A 132 15.54 2.21 -5.47
CA VAL A 132 16.27 3.39 -5.95
C VAL A 132 16.12 4.56 -4.97
N TYR A 133 14.91 4.80 -4.48
CA TYR A 133 14.67 5.86 -3.51
C TYR A 133 15.44 5.64 -2.20
N SER A 134 15.54 4.41 -1.70
CA SER A 134 16.31 4.11 -0.49
C SER A 134 17.80 4.40 -0.67
N HIS A 135 18.36 4.08 -1.84
CA HIS A 135 19.76 4.37 -2.15
C HIS A 135 20.04 5.87 -2.35
N LYS A 136 19.06 6.62 -2.85
CA LYS A 136 19.20 8.04 -3.16
C LYS A 136 18.60 8.97 -2.11
N TYR A 137 18.09 8.44 -1.02
CA TYR A 137 17.33 9.20 -0.02
C TYR A 137 18.07 10.41 0.55
N TYR A 138 19.39 10.25 0.75
CA TYR A 138 20.26 11.33 1.25
C TYR A 138 21.05 12.05 0.15
N SER A 139 20.72 11.83 -1.13
CA SER A 139 21.42 12.51 -2.23
C SER A 139 21.21 14.01 -2.14
N GLY A 140 22.31 14.78 -2.20
CA GLY A 140 22.29 16.24 -2.08
C GLY A 140 22.20 16.77 -0.64
N ILE A 141 22.13 15.88 0.36
CA ILE A 141 22.11 16.28 1.78
C ILE A 141 23.42 15.81 2.40
N GLU A 142 24.17 16.74 3.03
CA GLU A 142 25.34 16.35 3.79
C GLU A 142 24.94 15.41 4.94
N ARG A 143 25.69 14.33 5.13
CA ARG A 143 25.41 13.30 6.17
C ARG A 143 25.23 13.89 7.57
N LYS A 144 25.90 15.01 7.90
CA LYS A 144 25.75 15.70 9.19
C LYS A 144 24.31 16.19 9.46
N TYR A 145 23.55 16.52 8.41
CA TYR A 145 22.13 16.95 8.54
C TYR A 145 21.16 15.78 8.52
N GLY A 146 21.56 14.65 7.94
CA GLY A 146 20.78 13.40 7.97
C GLY A 146 21.04 12.54 9.20
N SER A 147 22.10 12.82 9.98
CA SER A 147 22.38 12.11 11.21
C SER A 147 21.46 12.61 12.35
N ASN A 148 21.00 11.67 13.17
CA ASN A 148 19.97 11.85 14.22
C ASN A 148 20.19 13.00 15.20
N LYS A 149 21.38 13.56 15.28
CA LYS A 149 21.73 14.49 16.37
C LYS A 149 21.21 15.91 16.19
N GLY A 150 20.88 16.33 14.96
CA GLY A 150 20.44 17.71 14.71
C GLY A 150 18.92 17.90 14.59
N ILE A 151 18.23 16.88 14.07
CA ILE A 151 16.81 17.03 13.72
C ILE A 151 15.88 16.47 14.80
N ASN A 152 16.32 15.46 15.57
CA ASN A 152 15.51 14.88 16.65
C ASN A 152 15.41 15.78 17.89
N LEU A 153 16.31 16.73 18.06
CA LEU A 153 16.25 17.70 19.18
C LEU A 153 15.16 18.76 18.99
N LEU A 154 14.69 18.97 17.76
CA LEU A 154 13.77 20.07 17.45
C LEU A 154 12.29 19.72 17.61
N SER A 155 11.90 18.46 17.69
CA SER A 155 10.50 18.13 17.97
C SER A 155 10.28 16.66 18.38
N PRO A 156 10.06 16.39 19.67
CA PRO A 156 9.54 15.10 20.12
C PRO A 156 8.22 14.73 19.41
N ILE A 157 7.45 15.73 19.00
CA ILE A 157 6.18 15.58 18.31
C ILE A 157 6.37 15.01 16.90
N THR A 158 7.40 15.42 16.14
CA THR A 158 7.66 14.86 14.81
C THR A 158 8.16 13.42 14.88
N TRP A 159 8.84 13.06 15.95
CA TRP A 159 9.21 11.68 16.22
C TRP A 159 7.99 10.84 16.56
N LEU A 160 7.12 11.34 17.44
CA LEU A 160 5.88 10.68 17.85
C LEU A 160 4.89 10.49 16.68
N LEU A 161 4.90 11.41 15.71
CA LEU A 161 4.04 11.37 14.53
C LEU A 161 4.64 10.54 13.35
N ASN A 162 5.74 9.83 13.56
CA ASN A 162 6.44 9.06 12.53
C ASN A 162 6.83 9.90 11.30
N LYS A 163 7.13 11.17 11.54
CA LYS A 163 7.49 12.14 10.48
C LYS A 163 8.97 12.49 10.46
N SER A 164 9.79 11.88 11.33
CA SER A 164 11.22 12.14 11.31
C SER A 164 11.84 11.58 10.03
N PHE A 165 12.87 12.27 9.54
CA PHE A 165 13.60 11.92 8.32
C PHE A 165 14.14 10.48 8.36
N ASN A 166 14.61 10.04 9.52
CA ASN A 166 15.15 8.69 9.71
C ASN A 166 14.07 7.61 9.77
N GLN A 167 12.90 7.91 10.30
CA GLN A 167 11.77 6.97 10.30
C GLN A 167 11.29 6.74 8.87
N GLN A 168 11.17 7.80 8.07
CA GLN A 168 10.83 7.71 6.66
C GLN A 168 11.87 6.89 5.88
N PHE A 169 13.16 7.11 6.16
CA PHE A 169 14.23 6.32 5.57
C PHE A 169 14.16 4.84 5.95
N ARG A 170 13.93 4.52 7.24
CA ARG A 170 13.76 3.13 7.69
C ARG A 170 12.60 2.46 6.99
N LYS A 171 11.46 3.13 6.91
CA LYS A 171 10.28 2.63 6.20
C LYS A 171 10.59 2.37 4.73
N LEU A 172 11.25 3.31 4.07
CA LEU A 172 11.64 3.17 2.67
C LEU A 172 12.62 2.01 2.46
N LYS A 173 13.60 1.83 3.37
CA LYS A 173 14.55 0.71 3.33
C LYS A 173 13.84 -0.64 3.52
N TYR A 174 12.83 -0.70 4.38
CA TYR A 174 12.02 -1.89 4.57
C TYR A 174 11.20 -2.22 3.31
N CYS A 175 10.54 -1.22 2.72
CA CYS A 175 9.84 -1.38 1.45
C CYS A 175 10.77 -1.83 0.32
N SER A 176 11.99 -1.30 0.27
CA SER A 176 13.04 -1.72 -0.67
C SER A 176 13.40 -3.21 -0.52
N GLY A 177 13.61 -3.68 0.70
CA GLY A 177 13.90 -5.09 0.97
C GLY A 177 12.76 -6.00 0.50
N ARG A 178 11.52 -5.62 0.78
CA ARG A 178 10.31 -6.33 0.32
C ARG A 178 10.21 -6.33 -1.21
N GLU A 179 10.44 -5.19 -1.87
CA GLU A 179 10.42 -5.05 -3.32
C GLU A 179 11.43 -5.99 -3.99
N ILE A 180 12.67 -6.04 -3.50
CA ILE A 180 13.71 -6.93 -4.01
C ILE A 180 13.28 -8.41 -3.87
N ASN A 181 12.75 -8.80 -2.71
CA ASN A 181 12.29 -10.16 -2.49
C ASN A 181 11.12 -10.52 -3.42
N ASN A 182 10.19 -9.59 -3.62
CA ASN A 182 9.06 -9.79 -4.51
C ASN A 182 9.49 -9.99 -5.96
N ILE A 183 10.40 -9.14 -6.46
CA ILE A 183 10.94 -9.26 -7.82
C ILE A 183 11.66 -10.62 -8.00
N LYS A 184 12.43 -11.07 -7.01
CA LYS A 184 13.09 -12.37 -7.06
C LYS A 184 12.12 -13.55 -7.07
N ASN A 185 10.98 -13.41 -6.44
CA ASN A 185 9.96 -14.45 -6.32
C ASN A 185 8.89 -14.39 -7.41
N CYS A 186 8.87 -13.36 -8.26
CA CYS A 186 8.03 -13.34 -9.45
C CYS A 186 8.50 -14.46 -10.39
N LYS A 187 7.62 -15.40 -10.66
CA LYS A 187 7.81 -16.38 -11.74
C LYS A 187 7.61 -15.65 -13.07
N ASN A 188 8.55 -15.77 -13.97
CA ASN A 188 8.41 -15.30 -15.36
C ASN A 188 7.33 -16.11 -16.09
#